data_fb00af2f709f34f6c94dcea24679dd2b
#
_entry.id   fb00af2f709f34f6c94dcea24679dd2b
#
_cell.length_a   1.000
_cell.length_b   1.000
_cell.length_c   1.000
_cell.angle_alpha   90.00
_cell.angle_beta   90.00
_cell.angle_gamma   90.00
#
_symmetry.space_group_name_H-M   'P 1'
#
loop_
_entity.id
_entity.type
_entity.pdbx_description
1 polymer ?
#
loop_
_entity_poly.entity_id
_entity_poly.type
_entity_poly.pdbx_seq_one_letter_code
_entity_poly.pdbx_strand_id
1 'polypeptide(L)'
;AGDPGATKYSSLGQITKDNVADLTVVWRRPTVDTSILQHVPEAGERSLIGTPLMVDGVLYSPNGVGLVEAFDPGTGRTLWVQEPVVEGPDGDLLDAYLTGASTRGVAHWSDGTDSRILVQRGEYLYVLDARTGQPIAEFGTDGRIDLTAGLQEGARYRWPGAPTVVGNVVVLGNAMRDVFRSKEFVRGDVQAFDVRTGELRWMFHTVPQDGELGIDTWENDSWRYSGHAPVWSLFSADPELGLVYMPVSSSTNDMYGGHRLGDNLFSQSLVCVD
;
A
#
# COMPACT_ATOMS: atom_id res chain seq x y z
N ALA A 1 -7.34 -7.48 -3.85
CA ALA A 1 -7.95 -8.80 -3.69
C ALA A 1 -9.25 -8.66 -2.92
N GLY A 2 -10.20 -9.57 -3.12
CA GLY A 2 -11.48 -9.56 -2.40
C GLY A 2 -11.40 -10.12 -0.97
N ASP A 3 -10.26 -10.71 -0.64
CA ASP A 3 -9.99 -11.32 0.66
C ASP A 3 -8.51 -11.19 1.05
N PRO A 4 -8.15 -11.25 2.35
CA PRO A 4 -6.78 -11.17 2.81
C PRO A 4 -5.87 -12.28 2.27
N GLY A 5 -6.42 -13.47 2.03
CA GLY A 5 -5.70 -14.60 1.44
C GLY A 5 -5.31 -14.39 -0.02
N ALA A 6 -5.79 -13.32 -0.66
CA ALA A 6 -5.55 -12.99 -2.08
C ALA A 6 -5.95 -14.13 -3.04
N THR A 7 -6.96 -14.93 -2.67
CA THR A 7 -7.41 -16.10 -3.42
C THR A 7 -8.02 -15.75 -4.77
N LYS A 8 -8.44 -14.49 -4.94
CA LYS A 8 -9.19 -14.01 -6.11
C LYS A 8 -10.48 -14.78 -6.39
N TYR A 9 -10.98 -15.45 -5.36
CA TYR A 9 -12.23 -16.17 -5.40
C TYR A 9 -13.39 -15.27 -4.99
N SER A 10 -14.53 -15.45 -5.63
CA SER A 10 -15.81 -14.86 -5.24
C SER A 10 -16.86 -15.95 -5.12
N SER A 11 -17.57 -15.99 -4.00
CA SER A 11 -18.73 -16.87 -3.79
C SER A 11 -20.00 -16.33 -4.44
N LEU A 12 -19.95 -15.13 -5.03
CA LEU A 12 -21.09 -14.52 -5.71
C LEU A 12 -21.42 -15.32 -6.98
N GLY A 13 -22.68 -15.74 -7.12
CA GLY A 13 -23.16 -16.58 -8.18
C GLY A 13 -24.15 -15.91 -9.15
N GLN A 14 -24.30 -14.57 -9.07
CA GLN A 14 -25.25 -13.85 -9.94
C GLN A 14 -24.81 -13.82 -11.40
N ILE A 15 -23.50 -13.78 -11.64
CA ILE A 15 -22.93 -13.83 -13.00
C ILE A 15 -22.50 -15.27 -13.27
N THR A 16 -23.06 -15.86 -14.31
CA THR A 16 -22.81 -17.24 -14.72
C THR A 16 -22.41 -17.29 -16.20
N LYS A 17 -21.96 -18.46 -16.66
CA LYS A 17 -21.68 -18.66 -18.10
C LYS A 17 -22.92 -18.44 -18.99
N ASP A 18 -24.12 -18.56 -18.44
CA ASP A 18 -25.37 -18.49 -19.19
C ASP A 18 -25.90 -17.04 -19.32
N ASN A 19 -25.43 -16.11 -18.45
CA ASN A 19 -25.88 -14.71 -18.47
C ASN A 19 -24.74 -13.68 -18.58
N VAL A 20 -23.49 -14.10 -18.64
CA VAL A 20 -22.35 -13.18 -18.77
C VAL A 20 -22.40 -12.35 -20.06
N ALA A 21 -23.01 -12.88 -21.11
CA ALA A 21 -23.19 -12.18 -22.38
C ALA A 21 -24.22 -11.03 -22.31
N ASP A 22 -25.09 -11.04 -21.29
CA ASP A 22 -26.13 -10.04 -21.10
C ASP A 22 -25.67 -8.83 -20.26
N LEU A 23 -24.39 -8.85 -19.79
CA LEU A 23 -23.83 -7.75 -19.04
C LEU A 23 -23.77 -6.47 -19.87
N THR A 24 -24.24 -5.38 -19.27
CA THR A 24 -24.21 -4.04 -19.87
C THR A 24 -23.52 -3.05 -18.96
N VAL A 25 -22.93 -2.01 -19.55
CA VAL A 25 -22.33 -0.91 -18.78
C VAL A 25 -23.46 -0.03 -18.26
N VAL A 26 -23.67 -0.01 -16.94
CA VAL A 26 -24.71 0.77 -16.29
C VAL A 26 -24.31 2.22 -16.04
N TRP A 27 -23.01 2.49 -15.83
CA TRP A 27 -22.47 3.83 -15.70
C TRP A 27 -20.99 3.89 -16.08
N ARG A 28 -20.51 5.10 -16.32
CA ARG A 28 -19.09 5.44 -16.52
C ARG A 28 -18.78 6.71 -15.75
N ARG A 29 -17.57 6.82 -15.23
CA ARG A 29 -17.10 8.02 -14.54
C ARG A 29 -15.65 8.33 -14.90
N PRO A 30 -15.18 9.59 -14.79
CA PRO A 30 -13.78 9.95 -14.91
C PRO A 30 -12.94 9.25 -13.82
N THR A 31 -11.65 9.09 -14.08
CA THR A 31 -10.68 8.57 -13.09
C THR A 31 -10.37 9.56 -11.98
N VAL A 32 -10.75 10.82 -12.14
CA VAL A 32 -10.63 11.91 -11.14
C VAL A 32 -11.98 12.60 -11.09
N ASP A 33 -12.50 12.83 -9.89
CA ASP A 33 -13.76 13.54 -9.72
C ASP A 33 -13.69 14.96 -10.31
N THR A 34 -14.80 15.43 -10.87
CA THR A 34 -14.88 16.74 -11.53
C THR A 34 -14.64 17.91 -10.57
N SER A 35 -14.91 17.72 -9.29
CA SER A 35 -14.60 18.73 -8.26
C SER A 35 -13.09 18.98 -8.13
N ILE A 36 -12.28 17.92 -8.26
CA ILE A 36 -10.82 18.03 -8.25
C ILE A 36 -10.34 18.74 -9.53
N LEU A 37 -10.87 18.35 -10.68
CA LEU A 37 -10.48 18.93 -11.97
C LEU A 37 -10.77 20.43 -12.10
N GLN A 38 -11.69 20.95 -11.29
CA GLN A 38 -11.95 22.40 -11.20
C GLN A 38 -10.79 23.15 -10.55
N HIS A 39 -10.06 22.51 -9.62
CA HIS A 39 -8.92 23.08 -8.92
C HIS A 39 -7.60 22.75 -9.57
N VAL A 40 -7.51 21.58 -10.20
CA VAL A 40 -6.30 21.02 -10.79
C VAL A 40 -6.65 20.40 -12.15
N PRO A 41 -6.83 21.21 -13.20
CA PRO A 41 -7.16 20.70 -14.55
C PRO A 41 -6.14 19.69 -15.09
N GLU A 42 -4.87 19.81 -14.66
CA GLU A 42 -3.76 18.95 -15.04
C GLU A 42 -3.82 17.57 -14.38
N ALA A 43 -4.65 17.36 -13.37
CA ALA A 43 -4.79 16.10 -12.65
C ALA A 43 -5.50 15.00 -13.46
N GLY A 44 -5.94 15.30 -14.67
CA GLY A 44 -6.61 14.34 -15.56
C GLY A 44 -5.70 13.21 -16.04
N GLU A 45 -6.31 12.08 -16.34
CA GLU A 45 -5.76 10.96 -17.13
C GLU A 45 -4.46 10.31 -16.59
N ARG A 46 -4.39 9.97 -15.30
CA ARG A 46 -3.37 9.05 -14.83
C ARG A 46 -3.89 7.61 -14.88
N SER A 47 -2.96 6.67 -15.13
CA SER A 47 -3.30 5.24 -15.14
C SER A 47 -3.87 4.81 -13.80
N LEU A 48 -5.10 4.35 -13.81
CA LEU A 48 -5.76 3.73 -12.67
C LEU A 48 -5.62 2.21 -12.79
N ILE A 49 -4.86 1.61 -11.89
CA ILE A 49 -4.64 0.16 -11.84
C ILE A 49 -5.17 -0.46 -10.54
N GLY A 50 -5.95 0.31 -9.80
CA GLY A 50 -6.57 -0.12 -8.54
C GLY A 50 -7.77 -1.03 -8.75
N THR A 51 -7.99 -1.94 -7.81
CA THR A 51 -9.24 -2.67 -7.69
C THR A 51 -10.12 -1.96 -6.66
N PRO A 52 -11.32 -1.50 -7.02
CA PRO A 52 -12.24 -0.93 -6.05
C PRO A 52 -12.59 -1.93 -4.94
N LEU A 53 -12.74 -1.42 -3.74
CA LEU A 53 -13.16 -2.20 -2.58
C LEU A 53 -14.62 -1.92 -2.27
N MET A 54 -15.43 -2.99 -2.18
CA MET A 54 -16.83 -2.90 -1.81
C MET A 54 -17.00 -3.22 -0.32
N VAL A 55 -17.54 -2.28 0.44
CA VAL A 55 -17.86 -2.45 1.86
C VAL A 55 -19.22 -1.84 2.14
N ASP A 56 -20.12 -2.59 2.75
CA ASP A 56 -21.45 -2.15 3.21
C ASP A 56 -22.24 -1.33 2.18
N GLY A 57 -22.17 -1.74 0.91
CA GLY A 57 -22.92 -1.08 -0.16
C GLY A 57 -22.24 0.17 -0.73
N VAL A 58 -20.99 0.47 -0.34
CA VAL A 58 -20.20 1.58 -0.85
C VAL A 58 -18.96 1.06 -1.57
N LEU A 59 -18.62 1.64 -2.73
CA LEU A 59 -17.36 1.39 -3.41
C LEU A 59 -16.32 2.43 -3.01
N TYR A 60 -15.12 1.96 -2.68
CA TYR A 60 -13.96 2.79 -2.37
C TYR A 60 -12.86 2.51 -3.37
N SER A 61 -12.25 3.55 -3.90
CA SER A 61 -11.10 3.42 -4.81
C SER A 61 -10.21 4.64 -4.71
N PRO A 62 -8.89 4.48 -4.81
CA PRO A 62 -8.06 5.64 -5.09
C PRO A 62 -8.35 6.13 -6.51
N ASN A 63 -8.36 7.43 -6.69
CA ASN A 63 -8.55 8.07 -7.98
C ASN A 63 -7.22 8.27 -8.75
N GLY A 64 -7.26 8.92 -9.90
CA GLY A 64 -6.09 9.17 -10.74
C GLY A 64 -4.99 10.03 -10.10
N VAL A 65 -5.28 10.73 -9.00
CA VAL A 65 -4.30 11.50 -8.21
C VAL A 65 -3.97 10.83 -6.87
N GLY A 66 -4.48 9.62 -6.63
CA GLY A 66 -4.20 8.84 -5.44
C GLY A 66 -5.00 9.22 -4.20
N LEU A 67 -6.00 10.11 -4.31
CA LEU A 67 -6.97 10.39 -3.27
C LEU A 67 -8.06 9.31 -3.27
N VAL A 68 -8.56 8.96 -2.09
CA VAL A 68 -9.67 8.02 -1.98
C VAL A 68 -10.99 8.69 -2.37
N GLU A 69 -11.77 8.00 -3.18
CA GLU A 69 -13.16 8.35 -3.45
C GLU A 69 -14.08 7.22 -2.98
N ALA A 70 -15.20 7.60 -2.37
CA ALA A 70 -16.32 6.72 -2.10
C ALA A 70 -17.47 7.05 -3.05
N PHE A 71 -18.10 6.02 -3.61
CA PHE A 71 -19.18 6.21 -4.56
C PHE A 71 -20.22 5.10 -4.51
N ASP A 72 -21.43 5.46 -4.91
CA ASP A 72 -22.54 4.54 -5.00
C ASP A 72 -22.33 3.54 -6.13
N PRO A 73 -22.36 2.23 -5.85
CA PRO A 73 -22.05 1.21 -6.84
C PRO A 73 -23.10 1.07 -7.95
N GLY A 74 -24.34 1.46 -7.69
CA GLY A 74 -25.42 1.36 -8.67
C GLY A 74 -25.44 2.49 -9.69
N THR A 75 -24.96 3.67 -9.30
CA THR A 75 -25.03 4.90 -10.11
C THR A 75 -23.69 5.50 -10.46
N GLY A 76 -22.61 5.12 -9.77
CA GLY A 76 -21.29 5.75 -9.88
C GLY A 76 -21.23 7.18 -9.31
N ARG A 77 -22.27 7.64 -8.58
CA ARG A 77 -22.30 8.96 -7.96
C ARG A 77 -21.31 9.03 -6.80
N THR A 78 -20.47 10.06 -6.79
CA THR A 78 -19.54 10.34 -5.69
C THR A 78 -20.32 10.61 -4.39
N LEU A 79 -19.94 9.96 -3.30
CA LEU A 79 -20.44 10.19 -1.96
C LEU A 79 -19.53 11.16 -1.21
N TRP A 80 -18.23 10.92 -1.28
CA TRP A 80 -17.18 11.81 -0.78
C TRP A 80 -15.85 11.58 -1.51
N VAL A 81 -14.98 12.56 -1.43
CA VAL A 81 -13.60 12.53 -1.91
C VAL A 81 -12.69 12.94 -0.76
N GLN A 82 -11.59 12.23 -0.57
CA GLN A 82 -10.55 12.63 0.38
C GLN A 82 -9.99 13.99 0.01
N GLU A 83 -9.88 14.87 1.00
CA GLU A 83 -9.20 16.16 0.82
C GLU A 83 -7.67 15.96 0.80
N PRO A 84 -6.95 16.66 -0.08
CA PRO A 84 -5.49 16.64 -0.07
C PRO A 84 -4.95 17.39 1.16
N VAL A 85 -3.82 16.94 1.70
CA VAL A 85 -3.14 17.64 2.78
C VAL A 85 -2.10 18.60 2.17
N VAL A 86 -2.24 19.88 2.45
CA VAL A 86 -1.28 20.92 2.06
C VAL A 86 -0.21 21.01 3.15
N GLU A 87 1.05 20.82 2.78
CA GLU A 87 2.16 20.80 3.73
C GLU A 87 2.67 22.23 4.02
N GLY A 88 2.60 22.62 5.29
CA GLY A 88 3.12 23.89 5.79
C GLY A 88 2.34 25.13 5.35
N PRO A 89 2.73 26.31 5.85
CA PRO A 89 2.00 27.56 5.60
C PRO A 89 2.15 28.08 4.16
N ASP A 90 3.20 27.69 3.46
CA ASP A 90 3.48 28.09 2.08
C ASP A 90 3.21 26.93 1.09
N GLY A 91 2.50 25.88 1.54
CA GLY A 91 2.22 24.70 0.75
C GLY A 91 1.35 24.99 -0.47
N ASP A 92 1.64 24.36 -1.59
CA ASP A 92 0.91 24.49 -2.84
C ASP A 92 -0.20 23.43 -2.91
N LEU A 93 -1.42 23.87 -3.14
CA LEU A 93 -2.58 22.98 -3.32
C LEU A 93 -2.40 22.06 -4.55
N LEU A 94 -1.78 22.57 -5.62
CA LEU A 94 -1.50 21.76 -6.80
C LEU A 94 -0.54 20.62 -6.46
N ASP A 95 0.54 20.90 -5.75
CA ASP A 95 1.49 19.88 -5.28
C ASP A 95 0.79 18.87 -4.36
N ALA A 96 -0.08 19.33 -3.47
CA ALA A 96 -0.85 18.46 -2.60
C ALA A 96 -1.76 17.50 -3.37
N TYR A 97 -2.33 17.90 -4.50
CA TYR A 97 -3.09 17.02 -5.38
C TYR A 97 -2.20 16.07 -6.20
N LEU A 98 -1.02 16.53 -6.62
CA LEU A 98 -0.16 15.76 -7.52
C LEU A 98 0.81 14.82 -6.81
N THR A 99 1.05 15.03 -5.51
CA THR A 99 1.96 14.20 -4.72
C THR A 99 1.42 12.77 -4.55
N GLY A 100 2.28 11.80 -4.83
CA GLY A 100 2.05 10.39 -4.46
C GLY A 100 0.91 9.70 -5.18
N ALA A 101 0.67 10.08 -6.43
CA ALA A 101 -0.31 9.39 -7.24
C ALA A 101 0.01 7.92 -7.43
N SER A 102 -0.92 7.11 -7.22
CA SER A 102 -1.10 5.74 -7.48
C SER A 102 -1.31 4.88 -6.32
N THR A 103 -2.33 4.15 -6.45
CA THR A 103 -2.40 3.00 -5.61
C THR A 103 -3.08 1.88 -6.35
N ARG A 104 -2.74 0.66 -6.00
CA ARG A 104 -3.43 -0.51 -6.51
C ARG A 104 -4.69 -0.83 -5.72
N GLY A 105 -5.08 0.04 -4.81
CA GLY A 105 -6.29 -0.08 -4.01
C GLY A 105 -6.16 0.53 -2.63
N VAL A 106 -7.18 0.33 -1.83
CA VAL A 106 -7.28 0.72 -0.43
C VAL A 106 -7.51 -0.52 0.42
N ALA A 107 -7.29 -0.42 1.73
CA ALA A 107 -7.70 -1.43 2.68
C ALA A 107 -8.86 -0.92 3.53
N HIS A 108 -9.58 -1.86 4.13
CA HIS A 108 -10.64 -1.59 5.08
C HIS A 108 -10.36 -2.31 6.40
N TRP A 109 -10.69 -1.67 7.49
CA TRP A 109 -10.71 -2.24 8.81
C TRP A 109 -11.97 -1.83 9.55
N SER A 110 -12.55 -2.73 10.34
CA SER A 110 -13.66 -2.41 11.24
C SER A 110 -13.65 -3.30 12.46
N ASP A 111 -14.11 -2.76 13.59
CA ASP A 111 -14.42 -3.53 14.81
C ASP A 111 -15.93 -3.63 15.06
N GLY A 112 -16.74 -3.25 14.07
CA GLY A 112 -18.20 -3.24 14.15
C GLY A 112 -18.78 -1.90 14.65
N THR A 113 -17.98 -1.04 15.27
CA THR A 113 -18.36 0.31 15.68
C THR A 113 -17.64 1.36 14.86
N ASP A 114 -16.34 1.18 14.72
CA ASP A 114 -15.46 2.02 13.92
C ASP A 114 -15.20 1.34 12.57
N SER A 115 -15.16 2.10 11.50
CA SER A 115 -14.94 1.62 10.14
C SER A 115 -14.01 2.58 9.40
N ARG A 116 -12.87 2.07 8.94
CA ARG A 116 -11.74 2.85 8.45
C ARG A 116 -11.32 2.42 7.06
N ILE A 117 -11.00 3.39 6.22
CA ILE A 117 -10.32 3.19 4.93
C ILE A 117 -8.87 3.62 5.09
N LEU A 118 -7.95 2.72 4.71
CA LEU A 118 -6.52 2.94 4.79
C LEU A 118 -5.95 3.08 3.38
N VAL A 119 -5.17 4.12 3.16
CA VAL A 119 -4.52 4.39 1.86
C VAL A 119 -3.11 4.92 2.07
N GLN A 120 -2.16 4.37 1.31
CA GLN A 120 -0.82 4.95 1.24
C GLN A 120 -0.80 5.99 0.12
N ARG A 121 -0.25 7.18 0.41
CA ARG A 121 -0.08 8.26 -0.54
C ARG A 121 1.18 9.07 -0.20
N GLY A 122 2.07 9.22 -1.17
CA GLY A 122 3.40 9.78 -0.91
C GLY A 122 4.17 8.91 0.08
N GLU A 123 4.73 9.53 1.09
CA GLU A 123 5.47 8.87 2.18
C GLU A 123 4.59 8.63 3.43
N TYR A 124 3.26 8.73 3.30
CA TYR A 124 2.33 8.62 4.42
C TYR A 124 1.31 7.49 4.23
N LEU A 125 0.93 6.88 5.34
CA LEU A 125 -0.29 6.09 5.46
C LEU A 125 -1.38 6.96 6.07
N TYR A 126 -2.48 7.14 5.35
CA TYR A 126 -3.67 7.86 5.82
C TYR A 126 -4.72 6.88 6.28
N VAL A 127 -5.45 7.25 7.33
CA VAL A 127 -6.62 6.52 7.82
C VAL A 127 -7.82 7.45 7.89
N LEU A 128 -8.86 7.07 7.18
CA LEU A 128 -10.07 7.86 7.00
C LEU A 128 -11.28 7.14 7.60
N ASP A 129 -12.20 7.89 8.17
CA ASP A 129 -13.54 7.37 8.48
C ASP A 129 -14.23 6.93 7.18
N ALA A 130 -14.65 5.68 7.10
CA ALA A 130 -15.20 5.10 5.88
C ALA A 130 -16.48 5.81 5.40
N ARG A 131 -17.27 6.36 6.30
CA ARG A 131 -18.53 7.00 5.99
C ARG A 131 -18.37 8.44 5.49
N THR A 132 -17.36 9.16 6.01
CA THR A 132 -17.22 10.62 5.77
C THR A 132 -16.01 10.99 4.94
N GLY A 133 -14.99 10.11 4.85
CA GLY A 133 -13.71 10.40 4.20
C GLY A 133 -12.79 11.33 5.01
N GLN A 134 -13.22 11.72 6.23
CA GLN A 134 -12.42 12.59 7.09
C GLN A 134 -11.29 11.80 7.74
N PRO A 135 -10.10 12.38 7.94
CA PRO A 135 -9.02 11.76 8.69
C PRO A 135 -9.46 11.39 10.11
N ILE A 136 -9.02 10.23 10.59
CA ILE A 136 -9.20 9.80 11.99
C ILE A 136 -8.09 10.44 12.82
N ALA A 137 -8.39 11.54 13.49
CA ALA A 137 -7.40 12.40 14.15
C ALA A 137 -6.53 11.68 15.19
N GLU A 138 -7.07 10.63 15.82
CA GLU A 138 -6.37 9.81 16.82
C GLU A 138 -5.36 8.82 16.21
N PHE A 139 -5.35 8.67 14.89
CA PHE A 139 -4.37 7.84 14.20
C PHE A 139 -3.12 8.64 13.87
N GLY A 140 -2.01 8.30 14.49
CA GLY A 140 -0.72 8.96 14.32
C GLY A 140 -0.79 10.47 14.61
N THR A 141 -0.50 11.28 13.61
CA THR A 141 -0.64 12.74 13.67
C THR A 141 -1.67 13.17 12.61
N ASP A 142 -2.78 13.71 13.06
CA ASP A 142 -3.86 14.22 12.20
C ASP A 142 -4.34 13.20 11.15
N GLY A 143 -4.50 11.93 11.56
CA GLY A 143 -5.02 10.86 10.71
C GLY A 143 -4.01 10.23 9.75
N ARG A 144 -2.70 10.45 10.00
CA ARG A 144 -1.64 9.85 9.19
C ARG A 144 -0.38 9.54 9.98
N ILE A 145 0.43 8.65 9.44
CA ILE A 145 1.78 8.34 9.93
C ILE A 145 2.80 8.51 8.80
N ASP A 146 3.99 8.98 9.16
CA ASP A 146 5.15 9.06 8.28
C ASP A 146 5.80 7.68 8.18
N LEU A 147 5.80 7.09 6.99
CA LEU A 147 6.35 5.77 6.71
C LEU A 147 7.87 5.79 6.52
N THR A 148 8.50 6.96 6.48
CA THR A 148 9.97 7.07 6.46
C THR A 148 10.55 6.97 7.86
N ALA A 149 9.75 7.19 8.88
CA ALA A 149 10.18 7.10 10.27
C ALA A 149 10.70 5.69 10.61
N GLY A 150 11.95 5.64 11.10
CA GLY A 150 12.62 4.38 11.45
C GLY A 150 13.25 3.63 10.28
N LEU A 151 13.08 4.07 9.04
CA LEU A 151 13.82 3.51 7.91
C LEU A 151 15.31 3.91 7.97
N GLN A 152 16.13 3.17 7.22
CA GLN A 152 17.54 3.49 7.04
C GLN A 152 17.71 4.90 6.48
N GLU A 153 18.73 5.64 6.96
CA GLU A 153 19.04 6.98 6.46
C GLU A 153 19.20 6.98 4.93
N GLY A 154 18.55 7.95 4.27
CA GLY A 154 18.51 8.06 2.81
C GLY A 154 17.47 7.16 2.12
N ALA A 155 16.78 6.29 2.86
CA ALA A 155 15.65 5.55 2.32
C ALA A 155 14.47 6.50 2.04
N ARG A 156 13.79 6.23 0.92
CA ARG A 156 12.51 6.87 0.59
C ARG A 156 11.42 5.82 0.62
N TYR A 157 10.24 6.23 1.00
CA TYR A 157 9.11 5.32 1.00
C TYR A 157 8.31 5.45 -0.30
N ARG A 158 8.04 4.31 -0.91
CA ARG A 158 7.13 4.21 -2.04
C ARG A 158 6.44 2.86 -2.01
N TRP A 159 5.14 2.86 -1.99
CA TRP A 159 4.35 1.64 -2.05
C TRP A 159 3.32 1.70 -3.17
N PRO A 160 3.35 0.81 -4.16
CA PRO A 160 2.35 0.76 -5.22
C PRO A 160 1.16 -0.14 -4.90
N GLY A 161 1.21 -0.87 -3.77
CA GLY A 161 0.18 -1.83 -3.36
C GLY A 161 -0.92 -1.21 -2.50
N ALA A 162 -2.00 -1.96 -2.29
CA ALA A 162 -2.94 -1.67 -1.22
C ALA A 162 -2.34 -2.11 0.13
N PRO A 163 -2.54 -1.38 1.23
CA PRO A 163 -2.20 -1.86 2.56
C PRO A 163 -2.87 -3.21 2.83
N THR A 164 -2.22 -4.07 3.61
CA THR A 164 -2.80 -5.35 4.01
C THR A 164 -3.15 -5.31 5.49
N VAL A 165 -4.42 -5.56 5.81
CA VAL A 165 -4.91 -5.55 7.19
C VAL A 165 -5.11 -6.99 7.66
N VAL A 166 -4.55 -7.31 8.85
CA VAL A 166 -4.71 -8.60 9.54
C VAL A 166 -5.03 -8.31 11.01
N GLY A 167 -6.22 -8.68 11.44
CA GLY A 167 -6.70 -8.32 12.76
C GLY A 167 -6.63 -6.79 12.99
N ASN A 168 -5.84 -6.36 13.95
CA ASN A 168 -5.66 -4.95 14.27
C ASN A 168 -4.32 -4.38 13.76
N VAL A 169 -3.68 -5.03 12.82
CA VAL A 169 -2.39 -4.62 12.26
C VAL A 169 -2.53 -4.32 10.77
N VAL A 170 -1.95 -3.23 10.32
CA VAL A 170 -1.78 -2.91 8.91
C VAL A 170 -0.32 -3.08 8.52
N VAL A 171 -0.07 -3.84 7.45
CA VAL A 171 1.26 -4.19 6.96
C VAL A 171 1.49 -3.53 5.61
N LEU A 172 2.66 -2.92 5.44
CA LEU A 172 3.08 -2.25 4.22
C LEU A 172 4.52 -2.65 3.87
N GLY A 173 4.74 -2.94 2.60
CA GLY A 173 6.08 -3.11 2.05
C GLY A 173 6.67 -1.78 1.57
N ASN A 174 7.80 -1.88 0.89
CA ASN A 174 8.42 -0.73 0.24
C ASN A 174 8.82 -1.12 -1.19
N ALA A 175 8.53 -0.28 -2.16
CA ALA A 175 8.86 -0.51 -3.57
C ALA A 175 9.86 0.54 -4.04
N MET A 176 11.11 0.27 -3.82
CA MET A 176 12.21 1.10 -4.32
C MET A 176 12.64 0.66 -5.71
N ARG A 177 13.15 1.61 -6.50
CA ARG A 177 13.75 1.27 -7.79
C ARG A 177 15.20 0.87 -7.55
N ASP A 178 15.57 -0.33 -7.96
CA ASP A 178 16.96 -0.79 -7.88
C ASP A 178 17.93 0.08 -8.68
N VAL A 179 19.19 0.12 -8.23
CA VAL A 179 20.28 0.87 -8.84
C VAL A 179 21.27 -0.09 -9.49
N PHE A 180 21.13 -0.31 -10.78
CA PHE A 180 21.90 -1.31 -11.54
C PHE A 180 23.42 -1.10 -11.55
N ARG A 181 23.91 0.05 -11.08
CA ARG A 181 25.32 0.44 -11.16
C ARG A 181 26.03 0.46 -9.80
N SER A 182 25.32 0.12 -8.74
CA SER A 182 25.89 0.09 -7.38
C SER A 182 25.68 -1.29 -6.75
N LYS A 183 26.59 -1.67 -5.87
CA LYS A 183 26.39 -2.77 -4.92
C LYS A 183 25.77 -2.31 -3.61
N GLU A 184 25.71 -1.01 -3.39
CA GLU A 184 25.21 -0.37 -2.17
C GLU A 184 23.84 0.21 -2.42
N PHE A 185 22.91 -0.10 -1.53
CA PHE A 185 21.57 0.46 -1.57
C PHE A 185 20.93 0.41 -0.17
N VAL A 186 19.86 1.19 0.01
CA VAL A 186 19.02 1.14 1.21
C VAL A 186 18.11 -0.09 1.20
N ARG A 187 17.74 -0.59 2.38
CA ARG A 187 16.89 -1.77 2.52
C ARG A 187 15.43 -1.49 2.19
N GLY A 188 14.74 -2.52 1.73
CA GLY A 188 13.30 -2.51 1.42
C GLY A 188 12.43 -3.03 2.56
N ASP A 189 12.73 -2.64 3.78
CA ASP A 189 12.11 -3.15 5.01
C ASP A 189 10.58 -3.07 4.98
N VAL A 190 9.92 -4.02 5.66
CA VAL A 190 8.47 -4.09 5.80
C VAL A 190 8.08 -3.57 7.17
N GLN A 191 7.04 -2.74 7.23
CA GLN A 191 6.56 -2.13 8.45
C GLN A 191 5.13 -2.57 8.76
N ALA A 192 4.85 -2.75 10.03
CA ALA A 192 3.51 -3.04 10.52
C ALA A 192 3.12 -2.10 11.65
N PHE A 193 1.91 -1.58 11.58
CA PHE A 193 1.40 -0.59 12.51
C PHE A 193 0.07 -1.03 13.10
N ASP A 194 -0.20 -0.58 14.31
CA ASP A 194 -1.54 -0.70 14.88
C ASP A 194 -2.54 0.11 14.06
N VAL A 195 -3.62 -0.51 13.62
CA VAL A 195 -4.62 0.12 12.73
C VAL A 195 -5.46 1.19 13.44
N ARG A 196 -5.49 1.20 14.78
CA ARG A 196 -6.22 2.19 15.57
C ARG A 196 -5.38 3.42 15.90
N THR A 197 -4.12 3.19 16.32
CA THR A 197 -3.25 4.25 16.86
C THR A 197 -2.17 4.72 15.90
N GLY A 198 -1.77 3.89 14.93
CA GLY A 198 -0.62 4.16 14.07
C GLY A 198 0.73 3.87 14.72
N GLU A 199 0.75 3.28 15.92
CA GLU A 199 1.99 2.85 16.56
C GLU A 199 2.66 1.73 15.77
N LEU A 200 3.99 1.84 15.59
CA LEU A 200 4.79 0.78 14.98
C LEU A 200 4.74 -0.47 15.87
N ARG A 201 4.26 -1.58 15.32
CA ARG A 201 4.20 -2.88 15.99
C ARG A 201 5.49 -3.66 15.79
N TRP A 202 5.94 -3.73 14.54
CA TRP A 202 7.21 -4.36 14.19
C TRP A 202 7.72 -3.83 12.84
N MET A 203 9.01 -4.02 12.63
CA MET A 203 9.69 -3.84 11.36
C MET A 203 10.42 -5.14 11.03
N PHE A 204 10.26 -5.61 9.81
CA PHE A 204 11.00 -6.78 9.30
C PHE A 204 12.09 -6.31 8.35
N HIS A 205 13.35 -6.59 8.70
CA HIS A 205 14.49 -6.30 7.86
C HIS A 205 14.63 -7.36 6.77
N THR A 206 14.39 -6.98 5.53
CA THR A 206 14.47 -7.89 4.38
C THR A 206 15.92 -8.27 4.02
N VAL A 207 16.89 -7.46 4.45
CA VAL A 207 18.31 -7.79 4.56
C VAL A 207 18.64 -7.79 6.04
N PRO A 208 18.97 -8.97 6.64
CA PRO A 208 19.21 -9.10 8.08
C PRO A 208 20.27 -8.13 8.59
N GLN A 209 20.10 -7.68 9.82
CA GLN A 209 21.03 -6.82 10.52
C GLN A 209 21.86 -7.63 11.52
N ASP A 210 22.85 -6.97 12.15
CA ASP A 210 23.76 -7.64 13.09
C ASP A 210 23.00 -8.36 14.20
N GLY A 211 23.26 -9.66 14.34
CA GLY A 211 22.61 -10.54 15.31
C GLY A 211 21.25 -11.11 14.87
N GLU A 212 20.72 -10.74 13.71
CA GLU A 212 19.45 -11.27 13.21
C GLU A 212 19.59 -12.62 12.47
N LEU A 213 18.49 -13.36 12.42
CA LEU A 213 18.40 -14.62 11.68
C LEU A 213 18.74 -14.42 10.21
N GLY A 214 19.59 -15.28 9.66
CA GLY A 214 19.93 -15.29 8.24
C GLY A 214 21.15 -14.46 7.87
N ILE A 215 21.75 -13.71 8.81
CA ILE A 215 22.94 -12.89 8.55
C ILE A 215 24.13 -13.73 8.06
N ASP A 216 24.26 -14.94 8.55
CA ASP A 216 25.31 -15.91 8.20
C ASP A 216 25.20 -16.45 6.76
N THR A 217 24.08 -16.21 6.11
CA THR A 217 23.86 -16.52 4.69
C THR A 217 24.44 -15.46 3.74
N TRP A 218 25.01 -14.37 4.28
CA TRP A 218 25.61 -13.29 3.52
C TRP A 218 27.12 -13.30 3.67
N GLU A 219 27.82 -13.94 2.74
CA GLU A 219 29.27 -14.07 2.78
C GLU A 219 29.97 -12.69 2.69
N ASN A 220 31.14 -12.61 3.33
CA ASN A 220 32.01 -11.42 3.34
C ASN A 220 31.31 -10.17 3.87
N ASP A 221 30.41 -10.34 4.84
CA ASP A 221 29.62 -9.23 5.44
C ASP A 221 28.86 -8.39 4.39
N SER A 222 28.49 -8.99 3.27
CA SER A 222 27.84 -8.27 2.18
C SER A 222 26.49 -7.66 2.54
N TRP A 223 25.85 -8.11 3.63
CA TRP A 223 24.66 -7.49 4.21
C TRP A 223 24.85 -6.03 4.63
N ARG A 224 26.10 -5.63 4.99
CA ARG A 224 26.39 -4.26 5.46
C ARG A 224 26.19 -3.19 4.40
N TYR A 225 26.31 -3.54 3.14
CA TYR A 225 26.15 -2.62 2.03
C TYR A 225 25.03 -2.98 1.07
N SER A 226 24.60 -4.23 1.08
CA SER A 226 23.46 -4.65 0.26
C SER A 226 22.17 -4.06 0.80
N GLY A 227 21.25 -3.82 -0.09
CA GLY A 227 19.93 -3.33 0.23
C GLY A 227 18.90 -3.84 -0.77
N HIS A 228 17.91 -2.99 -1.11
CA HIS A 228 16.77 -3.39 -1.92
C HIS A 228 15.97 -4.51 -1.25
N ALA A 229 15.82 -5.67 -1.87
CA ALA A 229 15.02 -6.79 -1.36
C ALA A 229 13.60 -6.38 -0.91
N PRO A 230 12.90 -5.51 -1.64
CA PRO A 230 11.61 -5.00 -1.19
C PRO A 230 10.51 -6.04 -1.36
N VAL A 231 9.45 -5.89 -0.59
CA VAL A 231 8.18 -6.52 -0.90
C VAL A 231 7.34 -5.50 -1.67
N TRP A 232 7.42 -5.50 -2.98
CA TRP A 232 6.76 -4.50 -3.84
C TRP A 232 5.42 -4.98 -4.42
N SER A 233 5.07 -6.23 -4.22
CA SER A 233 3.81 -6.83 -4.66
C SER A 233 2.82 -6.99 -3.51
N LEU A 234 1.63 -7.48 -3.80
CA LEU A 234 0.61 -7.71 -2.78
C LEU A 234 1.04 -8.78 -1.80
N PHE A 235 0.74 -8.56 -0.52
CA PHE A 235 0.78 -9.59 0.51
C PHE A 235 -0.43 -10.50 0.40
N SER A 236 -0.33 -11.67 1.00
CA SER A 236 -1.49 -12.46 1.42
C SER A 236 -1.44 -12.71 2.92
N ALA A 237 -2.57 -12.98 3.51
CA ALA A 237 -2.66 -13.17 4.95
C ALA A 237 -3.69 -14.25 5.29
N ASP A 238 -3.45 -14.88 6.42
CA ASP A 238 -4.39 -15.77 7.08
C ASP A 238 -4.84 -15.11 8.39
N PRO A 239 -6.04 -14.51 8.43
CA PRO A 239 -6.50 -13.82 9.62
C PRO A 239 -6.90 -14.77 10.77
N GLU A 240 -7.15 -16.07 10.51
CA GLU A 240 -7.46 -17.04 11.56
C GLU A 240 -6.19 -17.44 12.31
N LEU A 241 -5.08 -17.58 11.59
CA LEU A 241 -3.77 -17.89 12.17
C LEU A 241 -2.97 -16.65 12.55
N GLY A 242 -3.38 -15.46 12.13
CA GLY A 242 -2.65 -14.21 12.34
C GLY A 242 -1.41 -14.06 11.47
N LEU A 243 -1.30 -14.81 10.38
CA LEU A 243 -0.09 -14.90 9.55
C LEU A 243 -0.14 -13.95 8.36
N VAL A 244 1.02 -13.37 8.03
CA VAL A 244 1.26 -12.57 6.82
C VAL A 244 2.34 -13.21 5.96
N TYR A 245 2.08 -13.36 4.66
CA TYR A 245 2.99 -13.91 3.68
C TYR A 245 3.53 -12.80 2.79
N MET A 246 4.85 -12.64 2.80
CA MET A 246 5.59 -11.56 2.16
C MET A 246 6.47 -12.10 1.03
N PRO A 247 6.17 -11.86 -0.25
CA PRO A 247 7.03 -12.25 -1.36
C PRO A 247 8.18 -11.24 -1.51
N VAL A 248 9.30 -11.51 -0.84
CA VAL A 248 10.49 -10.66 -0.86
C VAL A 248 11.20 -10.76 -2.21
N SER A 249 11.54 -9.64 -2.78
CA SER A 249 12.21 -9.52 -4.06
C SER A 249 13.74 -9.69 -3.94
N SER A 250 14.44 -9.44 -5.04
CA SER A 250 15.90 -9.53 -5.12
C SER A 250 16.58 -8.41 -4.34
N SER A 251 17.73 -8.72 -3.76
CA SER A 251 18.64 -7.70 -3.22
C SER A 251 19.38 -6.98 -4.33
N THR A 252 19.95 -5.80 -4.02
CA THR A 252 20.77 -5.01 -4.94
C THR A 252 21.99 -5.81 -5.43
N ASN A 253 22.30 -5.81 -6.75
CA ASN A 253 21.39 -5.31 -7.76
C ASN A 253 20.70 -6.51 -8.45
N ASP A 254 19.58 -6.25 -9.08
CA ASP A 254 18.77 -7.29 -9.74
C ASP A 254 19.51 -8.02 -10.88
N MET A 255 20.53 -7.39 -11.47
CA MET A 255 21.20 -7.88 -12.67
C MET A 255 22.49 -8.65 -12.39
N TYR A 256 23.09 -8.46 -11.18
CA TYR A 256 24.37 -9.09 -10.85
C TYR A 256 24.53 -9.29 -9.34
N GLY A 257 24.67 -10.56 -8.91
CA GLY A 257 24.81 -10.94 -7.51
C GLY A 257 26.26 -11.27 -7.08
N GLY A 258 27.25 -11.17 -7.94
CA GLY A 258 28.63 -11.61 -7.63
C GLY A 258 29.35 -10.83 -6.53
N HIS A 259 28.79 -9.74 -6.04
CA HIS A 259 29.27 -8.96 -4.91
C HIS A 259 28.61 -9.33 -3.57
N ARG A 260 27.62 -10.23 -3.57
CA ARG A 260 26.89 -10.72 -2.40
C ARG A 260 26.75 -12.24 -2.47
N LEU A 261 27.85 -12.93 -2.22
CA LEU A 261 27.85 -14.38 -2.22
C LEU A 261 27.08 -14.96 -1.03
N GLY A 262 26.72 -16.24 -1.14
CA GLY A 262 25.87 -16.94 -0.18
C GLY A 262 24.41 -16.98 -0.61
N ASP A 263 23.54 -17.53 0.24
CA ASP A 263 22.09 -17.69 -0.04
C ASP A 263 21.30 -16.38 0.08
N ASN A 264 21.86 -15.37 0.75
CA ASN A 264 21.30 -14.02 0.90
C ASN A 264 19.87 -13.98 1.45
N LEU A 265 19.61 -14.72 2.53
CA LEU A 265 18.28 -14.70 3.18
C LEU A 265 17.99 -13.26 3.68
N PHE A 266 16.83 -12.67 3.40
CA PHE A 266 15.55 -13.19 2.88
C PHE A 266 15.30 -12.83 1.40
N SER A 267 16.33 -12.47 0.66
CA SER A 267 16.21 -12.16 -0.77
C SER A 267 15.55 -13.30 -1.52
N GLN A 268 14.62 -12.98 -2.45
CA GLN A 268 13.92 -13.95 -3.31
C GLN A 268 13.19 -15.06 -2.54
N SER A 269 12.66 -14.75 -1.37
CA SER A 269 11.99 -15.69 -0.48
C SER A 269 10.52 -15.37 -0.31
N LEU A 270 9.73 -16.39 -0.02
CA LEU A 270 8.41 -16.20 0.59
C LEU A 270 8.57 -16.27 2.11
N VAL A 271 8.44 -15.14 2.76
CA VAL A 271 8.57 -15.02 4.21
C VAL A 271 7.19 -15.02 4.85
N CYS A 272 7.04 -15.76 5.93
CA CYS A 272 5.82 -15.78 6.75
C CYS A 272 6.15 -15.27 8.15
N VAL A 273 5.35 -14.34 8.63
CA VAL A 273 5.42 -13.75 9.98
C VAL A 273 4.07 -13.77 10.64
N ASP A 274 4.06 -13.81 11.99
CA ASP A 274 2.88 -13.68 12.85
C ASP A 274 2.81 -12.29 13.52
#